data_b29ec0bd33b56237a5d631fa782c421e
#
_entry.id   b29ec0bd33b56237a5d631fa782c421e
#
_cell.length_a   1.000
_cell.length_b   1.000
_cell.length_c   1.000
_cell.angle_alpha   90.00
_cell.angle_beta   90.00
_cell.angle_gamma   90.00
#
_symmetry.space_group_name_H-M   'P 1'
#
loop_
_entity.id
_entity.type
_entity.pdbx_description
1 polymer ?
#
loop_
_entity_poly.entity_id
_entity_poly.type
_entity_poly.pdbx_seq_one_letter_code
_entity_poly.pdbx_strand_id
1 'polypeptide(L)'
;MSCPWFAVAANTGHCDFRIHDLMNHDKPVNLYLVISPADIDRMRPLLRLMVDMIVRRICAKMEFADGGSVAGYKHRLLLLLDEFTSLGKLPIMEKALAYIAGYGGKVYIIVQDITQLNAVYGKDNALMANCHVRIAYAPNTIET
;
A
#
# COMPACT_ATOMS: atom_id res chain seq x y z
N MET A 1 27.38 18.21 -1.52
CA MET A 1 26.47 17.06 -1.35
C MET A 1 25.15 17.43 -1.97
N SER A 2 24.84 16.93 -3.16
CA SER A 2 23.54 17.14 -3.81
C SER A 2 22.48 16.35 -3.05
N CYS A 3 21.43 17.00 -2.59
CA CYS A 3 20.32 16.33 -1.93
C CYS A 3 19.68 15.35 -2.92
N PRO A 4 19.63 14.05 -2.63
CA PRO A 4 19.11 13.04 -3.57
C PRO A 4 17.64 13.28 -3.98
N TRP A 5 16.89 14.02 -3.17
CA TRP A 5 15.53 14.45 -3.48
C TRP A 5 15.44 15.36 -4.70
N PHE A 6 16.44 16.21 -4.90
CA PHE A 6 16.50 17.08 -6.08
C PHE A 6 16.64 16.28 -7.37
N ALA A 7 17.44 15.21 -7.36
CA ALA A 7 17.60 14.35 -8.53
C ALA A 7 16.31 13.60 -8.87
N VAL A 8 15.60 13.09 -7.87
CA VAL A 8 14.31 12.43 -8.06
C VAL A 8 13.27 13.43 -8.56
N ALA A 9 13.12 14.59 -7.90
CA ALA A 9 12.17 15.62 -8.29
C ALA A 9 12.45 16.18 -9.69
N ALA A 10 13.72 16.35 -10.06
CA ALA A 10 14.11 16.83 -11.39
C ALA A 10 13.73 15.86 -12.52
N ASN A 11 13.65 14.54 -12.23
CA ASN A 11 13.29 13.51 -13.19
C ASN A 11 11.79 13.16 -13.19
N THR A 12 10.96 13.82 -12.37
CA THR A 12 9.50 13.61 -12.33
C THR A 12 8.70 14.62 -13.17
N GLY A 13 9.33 15.27 -14.14
CA GLY A 13 8.67 16.20 -15.06
C GLY A 13 7.69 15.55 -16.04
N HIS A 14 7.77 14.23 -16.21
CA HIS A 14 6.86 13.40 -17.01
C HIS A 14 6.17 12.37 -16.14
N CYS A 15 4.89 12.11 -16.44
CA CYS A 15 4.12 11.04 -15.80
C CYS A 15 3.96 9.89 -16.81
N ASP A 16 4.67 8.77 -16.58
CA ASP A 16 4.66 7.62 -17.47
C ASP A 16 3.40 6.75 -17.30
N PHE A 17 2.67 6.90 -16.21
CA PHE A 17 1.41 6.21 -15.95
C PHE A 17 0.46 7.08 -15.10
N ARG A 18 -0.80 6.76 -15.15
CA ARG A 18 -1.82 7.35 -14.27
C ARG A 18 -2.24 6.31 -13.24
N ILE A 19 -2.47 6.73 -11.99
CA ILE A 19 -2.97 5.82 -10.93
C ILE A 19 -4.29 5.16 -11.37
N HIS A 20 -5.12 5.89 -12.12
CA HIS A 20 -6.37 5.36 -12.70
C HIS A 20 -6.13 4.13 -13.58
N ASP A 21 -5.03 4.09 -14.32
CA ASP A 21 -4.73 3.00 -15.27
C ASP A 21 -4.41 1.68 -14.56
N LEU A 22 -4.00 1.72 -13.29
CA LEU A 22 -3.79 0.52 -12.47
C LEU A 22 -5.05 -0.35 -12.34
N MET A 23 -6.23 0.24 -12.47
CA MET A 23 -7.52 -0.47 -12.36
C MET A 23 -8.36 -0.40 -13.62
N ASN A 24 -8.05 0.48 -14.57
CA ASN A 24 -8.94 0.76 -15.70
C ASN A 24 -8.29 0.66 -17.08
N HIS A 25 -7.02 0.30 -17.15
CA HIS A 25 -6.38 0.01 -18.44
C HIS A 25 -7.02 -1.20 -19.11
N ASP A 26 -6.93 -1.33 -20.44
CA ASP A 26 -7.53 -2.44 -21.19
C ASP A 26 -6.93 -3.80 -20.82
N LYS A 27 -5.63 -3.81 -20.48
CA LYS A 27 -4.93 -4.99 -19.99
C LYS A 27 -4.55 -4.78 -18.51
N PRO A 28 -4.48 -5.85 -17.70
CA PRO A 28 -3.94 -5.77 -16.34
C PRO A 28 -2.55 -5.13 -16.31
N VAL A 29 -2.33 -4.22 -15.39
CA VAL A 29 -1.08 -3.47 -15.23
C VAL A 29 -0.42 -3.84 -13.91
N ASN A 30 0.88 -4.06 -13.93
CA ASN A 30 1.70 -4.24 -12.73
C ASN A 30 2.60 -3.02 -12.55
N LEU A 31 2.56 -2.42 -11.37
CA LEU A 31 3.47 -1.36 -10.95
C LEU A 31 4.42 -1.91 -9.89
N TYR A 32 5.71 -1.88 -10.18
CA TYR A 32 6.76 -2.28 -9.24
C TYR A 32 7.48 -1.05 -8.71
N LEU A 33 7.45 -0.87 -7.40
CA LEU A 33 8.20 0.16 -6.69
C LEU A 33 9.40 -0.54 -6.02
N VAL A 34 10.51 -0.58 -6.72
CA VAL A 34 11.71 -1.30 -6.27
C VAL A 34 12.73 -0.31 -5.75
N ILE A 35 13.16 -0.52 -4.51
CA ILE A 35 14.20 0.29 -3.87
C ILE A 35 15.23 -0.64 -3.23
N SER A 36 16.50 -0.28 -3.38
CA SER A 36 17.59 -0.99 -2.71
C SER A 36 17.46 -0.87 -1.19
N PRO A 37 17.71 -1.94 -0.42
CA PRO A 37 17.74 -1.87 1.04
C PRO A 37 18.64 -0.75 1.59
N ALA A 38 19.74 -0.45 0.92
CA ALA A 38 20.65 0.63 1.29
C ALA A 38 20.00 2.03 1.17
N ASP A 39 18.99 2.18 0.34
CA ASP A 39 18.33 3.45 0.05
C ASP A 39 16.95 3.60 0.69
N ILE A 40 16.45 2.56 1.37
CA ILE A 40 15.08 2.53 1.88
C ILE A 40 14.78 3.71 2.82
N ASP A 41 15.67 4.03 3.73
CA ASP A 41 15.47 5.12 4.68
C ASP A 41 15.37 6.47 3.98
N ARG A 42 16.20 6.65 2.97
CA ARG A 42 16.28 7.88 2.18
C ARG A 42 15.06 8.04 1.26
N MET A 43 14.56 6.93 0.69
CA MET A 43 13.45 6.92 -0.27
C MET A 43 12.08 6.68 0.40
N ARG A 44 12.07 6.33 1.67
CA ARG A 44 10.84 6.05 2.45
C ARG A 44 9.76 7.14 2.30
N PRO A 45 10.04 8.44 2.39
CA PRO A 45 9.01 9.47 2.24
C PRO A 45 8.34 9.44 0.86
N LEU A 46 9.09 9.16 -0.22
CA LEU A 46 8.54 9.05 -1.56
C LEU A 46 7.63 7.83 -1.69
N LEU A 47 8.07 6.66 -1.22
CA LEU A 47 7.24 5.45 -1.21
C LEU A 47 5.94 5.65 -0.44
N ARG A 48 6.03 6.26 0.74
CA ARG A 48 4.87 6.59 1.56
C ARG A 48 3.89 7.50 0.83
N LEU A 49 4.41 8.53 0.17
CA LEU A 49 3.59 9.43 -0.64
C LEU A 49 2.90 8.68 -1.79
N MET A 50 3.62 7.83 -2.52
CA MET A 50 3.07 7.05 -3.62
C MET A 50 1.97 6.10 -3.14
N VAL A 51 2.19 5.35 -2.06
CA VAL A 51 1.19 4.45 -1.48
C VAL A 51 -0.04 5.24 -1.01
N ASP A 52 0.17 6.37 -0.32
CA ASP A 52 -0.92 7.23 0.14
C ASP A 52 -1.75 7.76 -1.04
N MET A 53 -1.11 8.25 -2.10
CA MET A 53 -1.78 8.75 -3.30
C MET A 53 -2.57 7.64 -4.01
N ILE A 54 -2.01 6.44 -4.15
CA ILE A 54 -2.66 5.28 -4.77
C ILE A 54 -3.91 4.92 -3.97
N VAL A 55 -3.79 4.72 -2.66
CA VAL A 55 -4.90 4.35 -1.78
C VAL A 55 -6.00 5.42 -1.81
N ARG A 56 -5.65 6.71 -1.69
CA ARG A 56 -6.63 7.80 -1.76
C ARG A 56 -7.33 7.86 -3.11
N ARG A 57 -6.60 7.64 -4.20
CA ARG A 57 -7.19 7.69 -5.55
C ARG A 57 -8.14 6.53 -5.79
N ILE A 58 -7.80 5.33 -5.32
CA ILE A 58 -8.68 4.15 -5.40
C ILE A 58 -9.97 4.41 -4.62
N CYS A 59 -9.85 4.94 -3.41
CA CYS A 59 -11.00 5.15 -2.51
C CYS A 59 -11.71 6.50 -2.72
N ALA A 60 -11.37 7.27 -3.76
CA ALA A 60 -11.90 8.62 -3.97
C ALA A 60 -13.37 8.64 -4.41
N LYS A 61 -13.83 7.63 -5.14
CA LYS A 61 -15.19 7.57 -5.68
C LYS A 61 -15.76 6.17 -5.52
N MET A 62 -16.98 6.11 -5.05
CA MET A 62 -17.82 4.93 -5.09
C MET A 62 -19.05 5.30 -5.92
N GLU A 63 -19.31 4.56 -6.98
CA GLU A 63 -20.49 4.77 -7.80
C GLU A 63 -21.61 3.86 -7.31
N PHE A 64 -22.81 4.40 -7.24
CA PHE A 64 -24.02 3.66 -6.86
C PHE A 64 -25.00 3.71 -8.02
N ALA A 65 -25.49 2.54 -8.42
CA ALA A 65 -26.61 2.41 -9.34
C ALA A 65 -27.57 1.33 -8.82
N ASP A 66 -28.86 1.53 -9.01
CA ASP A 66 -29.93 0.60 -8.64
C ASP A 66 -29.89 0.11 -7.17
N GLY A 67 -29.48 1.00 -6.25
CA GLY A 67 -29.43 0.70 -4.82
C GLY A 67 -28.22 -0.14 -4.38
N GLY A 68 -27.27 -0.39 -5.27
CA GLY A 68 -26.02 -1.10 -4.98
C GLY A 68 -24.78 -0.34 -5.40
N SER A 69 -23.64 -0.69 -4.82
CA SER A 69 -22.34 -0.20 -5.25
C SER A 69 -21.99 -0.79 -6.61
N VAL A 70 -21.76 0.06 -7.61
CA VAL A 70 -21.27 -0.35 -8.93
C VAL A 70 -19.76 -0.23 -8.96
N ALA A 71 -19.10 -1.29 -9.44
CA ALA A 71 -17.67 -1.28 -9.61
C ALA A 71 -17.27 -0.28 -10.71
N GLY A 72 -16.78 0.90 -10.33
CA GLY A 72 -16.22 1.89 -11.24
C GLY A 72 -14.81 1.52 -11.74
N TYR A 73 -14.48 0.22 -11.82
CA TYR A 73 -13.17 -0.28 -12.23
C TYR A 73 -13.29 -1.54 -13.09
N LYS A 74 -12.38 -1.70 -14.07
CA LYS A 74 -12.27 -2.90 -14.92
C LYS A 74 -11.56 -4.06 -14.21
N HIS A 75 -10.53 -3.74 -13.42
CA HIS A 75 -9.69 -4.71 -12.73
C HIS A 75 -9.59 -4.38 -11.24
N ARG A 76 -9.56 -5.41 -10.40
CA ARG A 76 -9.23 -5.24 -8.99
C ARG A 76 -7.74 -5.01 -8.82
N LEU A 77 -7.35 -4.14 -7.89
CA LEU A 77 -5.97 -3.87 -7.57
C LEU A 77 -5.53 -4.65 -6.33
N LEU A 78 -4.43 -5.39 -6.45
CA LEU A 78 -3.73 -5.97 -5.31
C LEU A 78 -2.55 -5.06 -4.94
N LEU A 79 -2.55 -4.52 -3.74
CA LEU A 79 -1.39 -3.89 -3.13
C LEU A 79 -0.61 -4.95 -2.36
N LEU A 80 0.52 -5.38 -2.92
CA LEU A 80 1.45 -6.30 -2.27
C LEU A 80 2.54 -5.45 -1.61
N LEU A 81 2.52 -5.38 -0.28
CA LEU A 81 3.42 -4.56 0.51
C LEU A 81 4.42 -5.48 1.21
N ASP A 82 5.52 -5.75 0.51
CA ASP A 82 6.64 -6.52 1.03
C ASP A 82 7.42 -5.67 2.04
N GLU A 83 7.90 -6.29 3.10
CA GLU A 83 8.61 -5.63 4.20
C GLU A 83 7.88 -4.36 4.69
N PHE A 84 6.56 -4.50 4.93
CA PHE A 84 5.66 -3.37 5.23
C PHE A 84 6.16 -2.45 6.35
N THR A 85 6.81 -3.01 7.36
CA THR A 85 7.35 -2.27 8.50
C THR A 85 8.47 -1.31 8.12
N SER A 86 9.18 -1.58 7.02
CA SER A 86 10.24 -0.70 6.51
C SER A 86 9.72 0.67 6.06
N LEU A 87 8.45 0.76 5.69
CA LEU A 87 7.79 2.02 5.33
C LEU A 87 7.50 2.90 6.54
N GLY A 88 7.62 2.36 7.76
CA GLY A 88 7.19 3.04 8.98
C GLY A 88 5.67 3.15 9.07
N LYS A 89 5.18 3.95 10.02
CA LYS A 89 3.74 4.11 10.23
C LYS A 89 3.06 4.84 9.07
N LEU A 90 2.10 4.16 8.41
CA LEU A 90 1.25 4.68 7.33
C LEU A 90 -0.19 4.81 7.84
N PRO A 91 -0.61 5.99 8.33
CA PRO A 91 -1.93 6.18 8.91
C PRO A 91 -3.07 5.90 7.94
N ILE A 92 -2.82 6.09 6.64
CA ILE A 92 -3.81 5.79 5.60
C ILE A 92 -4.15 4.30 5.56
N MET A 93 -3.18 3.41 5.80
CA MET A 93 -3.38 1.97 5.77
C MET A 93 -4.22 1.48 6.95
N GLU A 94 -4.02 2.03 8.15
CA GLU A 94 -4.84 1.69 9.32
C GLU A 94 -6.34 1.95 9.07
N LYS A 95 -6.63 3.03 8.32
CA LYS A 95 -8.00 3.41 7.98
C LYS A 95 -8.52 2.65 6.75
N ALA A 96 -7.72 2.56 5.70
CA ALA A 96 -8.15 2.04 4.42
C ALA A 96 -8.47 0.55 4.45
N LEU A 97 -7.76 -0.25 5.25
CA LEU A 97 -8.01 -1.70 5.36
C LEU A 97 -9.46 -2.03 5.71
N ALA A 98 -10.15 -1.17 6.44
CA ALA A 98 -11.55 -1.38 6.81
C ALA A 98 -12.52 -1.27 5.62
N TYR A 99 -12.17 -0.53 4.56
CA TYR A 99 -13.11 -0.22 3.48
C TYR A 99 -12.57 -0.41 2.05
N ILE A 100 -11.25 -0.56 1.86
CA ILE A 100 -10.61 -0.61 0.54
C ILE A 100 -11.16 -1.75 -0.35
N ALA A 101 -11.63 -2.84 0.27
CA ALA A 101 -12.23 -3.96 -0.45
C ALA A 101 -13.49 -3.55 -1.23
N GLY A 102 -14.30 -2.63 -0.68
CA GLY A 102 -15.47 -2.07 -1.35
C GLY A 102 -15.15 -1.24 -2.58
N TYR A 103 -13.93 -0.73 -2.68
CA TYR A 103 -13.40 0.03 -3.82
C TYR A 103 -12.58 -0.83 -4.80
N GLY A 104 -12.64 -2.16 -4.64
CA GLY A 104 -11.92 -3.10 -5.52
C GLY A 104 -10.44 -3.27 -5.19
N GLY A 105 -9.95 -2.67 -4.12
CA GLY A 105 -8.60 -2.87 -3.62
C GLY A 105 -8.51 -4.11 -2.73
N LYS A 106 -7.42 -4.85 -2.84
CA LYS A 106 -7.02 -5.90 -1.91
C LYS A 106 -5.62 -5.57 -1.41
N VAL A 107 -5.36 -5.88 -0.15
CA VAL A 107 -4.04 -5.62 0.44
C VAL A 107 -3.45 -6.93 0.94
N TYR A 108 -2.20 -7.15 0.60
CA TYR A 108 -1.39 -8.25 1.09
C TYR A 108 -0.16 -7.63 1.79
N ILE A 109 -0.12 -7.78 3.10
CA ILE A 109 0.95 -7.23 3.95
C ILE A 109 1.87 -8.36 4.34
N ILE A 110 3.17 -8.18 4.12
CA ILE A 110 4.21 -9.10 4.54
C ILE A 110 5.05 -8.41 5.60
N VAL A 111 5.26 -9.10 6.71
CA VAL A 111 6.12 -8.68 7.81
C VAL A 111 6.98 -9.87 8.23
N GLN A 112 8.19 -9.62 8.66
CA GLN A 112 9.07 -10.69 9.14
C GLN A 112 8.68 -11.15 10.55
N ASP A 113 8.23 -10.20 11.39
CA ASP A 113 7.93 -10.45 12.79
C ASP A 113 6.78 -9.53 13.25
N ILE A 114 5.89 -10.09 14.07
CA ILE A 114 4.79 -9.37 14.70
C ILE A 114 5.29 -8.29 15.67
N THR A 115 6.45 -8.50 16.28
CA THR A 115 7.05 -7.52 17.22
C THR A 115 7.46 -6.25 16.48
N GLN A 116 7.97 -6.35 15.25
CA GLN A 116 8.28 -5.21 14.40
C GLN A 116 7.01 -4.42 14.04
N LEU A 117 5.93 -5.13 13.71
CA LEU A 117 4.64 -4.49 13.44
C LEU A 117 4.14 -3.74 14.67
N ASN A 118 4.19 -4.37 15.84
CA ASN A 118 3.78 -3.76 17.09
C ASN A 118 4.66 -2.57 17.50
N ALA A 119 5.95 -2.61 17.18
CA ALA A 119 6.87 -1.48 17.44
C ALA A 119 6.49 -0.24 16.61
N VAL A 120 6.04 -0.44 15.35
CA VAL A 120 5.67 0.66 14.44
C VAL A 120 4.25 1.16 14.69
N TYR A 121 3.29 0.26 14.93
CA TYR A 121 1.86 0.59 14.95
C TYR A 121 1.24 0.54 16.34
N GLY A 122 1.93 -0.03 17.32
CA GLY A 122 1.40 -0.30 18.66
C GLY A 122 0.76 -1.69 18.75
N LYS A 123 0.61 -2.22 19.97
CA LYS A 123 0.03 -3.55 20.20
C LYS A 123 -1.47 -3.60 19.84
N ASP A 124 -2.20 -2.52 20.06
CA ASP A 124 -3.63 -2.41 19.81
C ASP A 124 -3.93 -1.80 18.42
N ASN A 125 -3.15 -2.16 17.40
CA ASN A 125 -3.32 -1.60 16.07
C ASN A 125 -4.49 -2.24 15.33
N ALA A 126 -5.17 -1.42 14.51
CA ALA A 126 -6.31 -1.85 13.70
C ALA A 126 -5.91 -2.75 12.51
N LEU A 127 -4.63 -2.82 12.15
CA LEU A 127 -4.16 -3.61 11.01
C LEU A 127 -4.47 -5.09 11.19
N MET A 128 -4.10 -5.64 12.37
CA MET A 128 -4.35 -7.04 12.69
C MET A 128 -5.85 -7.35 12.73
N ALA A 129 -6.66 -6.45 13.27
CA ALA A 129 -8.11 -6.64 13.36
C ALA A 129 -8.77 -6.68 11.97
N ASN A 130 -8.26 -5.90 11.01
CA ASN A 130 -8.79 -5.82 9.66
C ASN A 130 -8.21 -6.85 8.68
N CYS A 131 -7.19 -7.64 9.10
CA CYS A 131 -6.66 -8.75 8.31
C CYS A 131 -7.47 -10.03 8.60
N HIS A 132 -8.41 -10.36 7.70
CA HIS A 132 -9.27 -11.54 7.85
C HIS A 132 -8.54 -12.86 7.62
N VAL A 133 -7.49 -12.84 6.80
CA VAL A 133 -6.63 -14.00 6.54
C VAL A 133 -5.25 -13.69 7.08
N ARG A 134 -4.70 -14.60 7.89
CA ARG A 134 -3.36 -14.50 8.45
C ARG A 134 -2.64 -15.81 8.19
N ILE A 135 -1.43 -15.70 7.66
CA ILE A 135 -0.58 -16.85 7.36
C ILE A 135 0.71 -16.66 8.14
N ALA A 136 1.07 -17.64 8.96
CA ALA A 136 2.32 -17.64 9.70
C ALA A 136 3.15 -18.85 9.27
N TYR A 137 4.42 -18.60 9.01
CA TYR A 137 5.40 -19.65 8.71
C TYR A 137 6.35 -19.79 9.90
N ALA A 138 6.52 -21.03 10.39
CA ALA A 138 7.51 -21.44 11.38
C ALA A 138 8.06 -20.29 12.25
N PRO A 139 7.34 -19.83 13.28
CA PRO A 139 7.80 -18.72 14.10
C PRO A 139 9.09 -19.13 14.82
N ASN A 140 10.12 -18.28 14.74
CA ASN A 140 11.38 -18.50 15.45
C ASN A 140 11.23 -18.27 16.96
N THR A 141 10.11 -17.69 17.40
CA THR A 141 9.77 -17.44 18.81
C THR A 141 8.34 -17.87 19.10
N ILE A 142 8.14 -18.52 20.23
CA ILE A 142 6.85 -19.05 20.72
C ILE A 142 6.01 -17.94 21.38
N GLU A 143 6.00 -16.76 20.84
CA GLU A 143 5.03 -15.73 21.24
C GLU A 143 3.91 -15.66 20.19
N THR A 144 2.89 -16.49 20.46
CA THR A 144 1.60 -16.44 19.76
C THR A 144 0.66 -15.45 20.43
#